data_d5e31d41c1576cb6f9aab4c29fcb330d
#
_entry.id   d5e31d41c1576cb6f9aab4c29fcb330d
#
_cell.length_a   1.000
_cell.length_b   1.000
_cell.length_c   1.000
_cell.angle_alpha   90.00
_cell.angle_beta   90.00
_cell.angle_gamma   90.00
#
_symmetry.space_group_name_H-M   'P 1'
#
loop_
_entity.id
_entity.type
_entity.pdbx_description
1 polymer ?
#
loop_
_entity_poly.entity_id
_entity_poly.type
_entity_poly.pdbx_seq_one_letter_code
_entity_poly.pdbx_strand_id
1 'polypeptide(L)'
;MEERKGFGSNFGFLMAAIGSAVGLGNIWGFPNKMGANGGFTFLIIYLILAACCGFIVMMGELALGRKTGRGAIGAYKILSRKFKWLGWLGVLSAFLILGFYCALGGYCLKYVTLNVGNLFHAGFGTGTLDGAGVFDALMANQGECVIYGLIFVAITMVIVMGGVGGGIEKVCSVGMPALFVMLVICIIRSCTLEGASEGLKYMFVPGWALANGVIKEAPNFFSVVSTAGGQMFFSLSLGMAAMITYGSYLDKKENLQKNAIIIVVMDTLVALMAGLCVIPGRFALDPTGNLGGPSLLFVTMQNVFDRMGSVGPIFGILFYLLVVFAAVSSSISLLEAVVAHFVDKARDQGKGDKRKAYSVLAGIAAGILCVVVCLDSLGTAGISPADILGMRGTMEKLPTWSADWLDFFDCIAEGILMPLGALLMSIMYGWEIGPGVVRDEIEHDEGHKMFGYTFFKICIKYVTPVCMVLVLYGQIKEFFFV
;
A
#
# COMPACT_ATOMS: atom_id res chain seq x y z
N MET A 1 19.22 -30.13 -3.67
CA MET A 1 18.36 -29.00 -4.06
C MET A 1 19.13 -27.73 -3.70
N GLU A 2 19.36 -26.83 -4.65
CA GLU A 2 19.95 -25.52 -4.32
C GLU A 2 19.07 -24.79 -3.31
N GLU A 3 19.67 -24.37 -2.20
CA GLU A 3 18.98 -23.59 -1.17
C GLU A 3 18.48 -22.27 -1.74
N ARG A 4 17.26 -21.88 -1.40
CA ARG A 4 16.70 -20.59 -1.82
C ARG A 4 17.48 -19.48 -1.12
N LYS A 5 18.10 -18.58 -1.89
CA LYS A 5 18.78 -17.42 -1.30
C LYS A 5 17.75 -16.55 -0.61
N GLY A 6 17.85 -16.44 0.72
CA GLY A 6 17.02 -15.59 1.57
C GLY A 6 17.61 -14.20 1.76
N PHE A 7 17.11 -13.49 2.76
CA PHE A 7 17.68 -12.25 3.26
C PHE A 7 19.03 -12.54 3.96
N GLY A 8 19.98 -11.63 3.82
CA GLY A 8 21.30 -11.76 4.43
C GLY A 8 21.29 -11.48 5.94
N SER A 9 20.25 -10.78 6.43
CA SER A 9 20.11 -10.41 7.84
C SER A 9 18.63 -10.22 8.23
N ASN A 10 18.33 -10.37 9.53
CA ASN A 10 17.00 -10.04 10.05
C ASN A 10 16.67 -8.54 9.89
N PHE A 11 17.67 -7.67 10.02
CA PHE A 11 17.49 -6.24 9.75
C PHE A 11 17.08 -6.00 8.29
N GLY A 12 17.74 -6.65 7.33
CA GLY A 12 17.39 -6.57 5.91
C GLY A 12 15.99 -7.09 5.62
N PHE A 13 15.59 -8.22 6.23
CA PHE A 13 14.22 -8.72 6.17
C PHE A 13 13.22 -7.70 6.71
N LEU A 14 13.47 -7.15 7.90
CA LEU A 14 12.58 -6.15 8.51
C LEU A 14 12.47 -4.91 7.65
N MET A 15 13.57 -4.38 7.12
CA MET A 15 13.53 -3.20 6.25
C MET A 15 12.76 -3.48 4.96
N ALA A 16 12.89 -4.66 4.37
CA ALA A 16 12.14 -5.06 3.19
C ALA A 16 10.65 -5.26 3.50
N ALA A 17 10.31 -5.93 4.60
CA ALA A 17 8.92 -6.19 4.99
C ALA A 17 8.20 -4.91 5.44
N ILE A 18 8.87 -4.04 6.22
CA ILE A 18 8.38 -2.70 6.56
C ILE A 18 8.23 -1.86 5.28
N GLY A 19 9.21 -1.89 4.38
CA GLY A 19 9.13 -1.18 3.11
C GLY A 19 8.05 -1.70 2.17
N SER A 20 7.70 -2.98 2.26
CA SER A 20 6.53 -3.53 1.56
C SER A 20 5.22 -2.98 2.13
N ALA A 21 5.12 -2.89 3.46
CA ALA A 21 3.95 -2.36 4.14
C ALA A 21 3.87 -0.82 3.99
N VAL A 22 4.97 -0.11 4.24
CA VAL A 22 5.03 1.36 4.13
C VAL A 22 5.08 1.79 2.67
N GLY A 23 3.96 2.26 2.16
CA GLY A 23 3.82 2.67 0.77
C GLY A 23 2.93 3.90 0.57
N LEU A 24 2.35 4.02 -0.63
CA LEU A 24 1.34 5.03 -0.91
C LEU A 24 0.13 4.91 0.03
N GLY A 25 -0.19 3.69 0.48
CA GLY A 25 -1.24 3.44 1.45
C GLY A 25 -1.09 4.23 2.74
N ASN A 26 0.13 4.35 3.28
CA ASN A 26 0.38 5.11 4.51
C ASN A 26 0.41 6.62 4.24
N ILE A 27 1.12 7.03 3.18
CA ILE A 27 1.43 8.45 2.98
C ILE A 27 0.25 9.20 2.36
N TRP A 28 -0.52 8.52 1.53
CA TRP A 28 -1.69 9.07 0.86
C TRP A 28 -3.00 8.48 1.37
N GLY A 29 -3.15 7.15 1.35
CA GLY A 29 -4.40 6.46 1.67
C GLY A 29 -4.87 6.73 3.10
N PHE A 30 -3.98 6.60 4.09
CA PHE A 30 -4.34 6.79 5.50
C PHE A 30 -4.78 8.24 5.82
N PRO A 31 -4.03 9.32 5.47
CA PRO A 31 -4.50 10.69 5.69
C PRO A 31 -5.81 10.99 4.98
N ASN A 32 -5.98 10.48 3.75
CA ASN A 32 -7.20 10.61 2.97
C ASN A 32 -8.40 9.97 3.68
N LYS A 33 -8.32 8.67 3.96
CA LYS A 33 -9.41 7.91 4.59
C LYS A 33 -9.71 8.42 6.02
N MET A 34 -8.69 8.82 6.77
CA MET A 34 -8.85 9.50 8.05
C MET A 34 -9.56 10.85 7.89
N GLY A 35 -9.19 11.64 6.89
CA GLY A 35 -9.79 12.92 6.59
C GLY A 35 -11.27 12.84 6.21
N ALA A 36 -11.69 11.79 5.53
CA ALA A 36 -13.07 11.57 5.12
C ALA A 36 -13.95 10.93 6.21
N ASN A 37 -13.35 10.28 7.23
CA ASN A 37 -14.07 9.45 8.21
C ASN A 37 -13.97 9.97 9.67
N GLY A 38 -13.91 11.29 9.85
CA GLY A 38 -14.03 11.92 11.17
C GLY A 38 -12.79 11.87 12.04
N GLY A 39 -11.60 11.78 11.45
CA GLY A 39 -10.32 11.93 12.13
C GLY A 39 -10.10 10.91 13.24
N PHE A 40 -10.31 11.33 14.49
CA PHE A 40 -10.09 10.51 15.68
C PHE A 40 -10.86 9.17 15.67
N THR A 41 -12.11 9.15 15.21
CA THR A 41 -12.93 7.93 15.19
C THR A 41 -12.32 6.88 14.27
N PHE A 42 -11.88 7.29 13.08
CA PHE A 42 -11.19 6.42 12.14
C PHE A 42 -9.88 5.88 12.76
N LEU A 43 -9.10 6.74 13.39
CA LEU A 43 -7.83 6.38 14.01
C LEU A 43 -7.97 5.25 15.03
N ILE A 44 -8.91 5.38 15.96
CA ILE A 44 -9.11 4.37 17.00
C ILE A 44 -9.57 3.03 16.42
N ILE A 45 -10.48 3.05 15.46
CA ILE A 45 -10.95 1.83 14.81
C ILE A 45 -9.82 1.17 14.02
N TYR A 46 -9.01 1.97 13.30
CA TYR A 46 -7.84 1.47 12.58
C TYR A 46 -6.85 0.77 13.52
N LEU A 47 -6.51 1.37 14.65
CA LEU A 47 -5.59 0.77 15.64
C LEU A 47 -6.11 -0.55 16.20
N ILE A 48 -7.40 -0.63 16.51
CA ILE A 48 -8.04 -1.87 16.99
C ILE A 48 -7.98 -2.96 15.91
N LEU A 49 -8.30 -2.62 14.66
CA LEU A 49 -8.25 -3.57 13.54
C LEU A 49 -6.81 -4.01 13.22
N ALA A 50 -5.84 -3.10 13.29
CA ALA A 50 -4.42 -3.44 13.11
C ALA A 50 -3.95 -4.46 14.15
N ALA A 51 -4.37 -4.33 15.41
CA ALA A 51 -4.00 -5.25 16.49
C ALA A 51 -4.77 -6.61 16.41
N CYS A 52 -6.08 -6.58 16.13
CA CYS A 52 -6.93 -7.78 16.20
C CYS A 52 -7.02 -8.55 14.87
N CYS A 53 -6.81 -7.89 13.73
CA CYS A 53 -6.90 -8.51 12.42
C CYS A 53 -5.56 -8.43 11.66
N GLY A 54 -4.98 -7.23 11.54
CA GLY A 54 -3.74 -7.02 10.78
C GLY A 54 -2.58 -7.87 11.30
N PHE A 55 -2.29 -7.78 12.60
CA PHE A 55 -1.24 -8.58 13.23
C PHE A 55 -1.48 -10.10 13.11
N ILE A 56 -2.73 -10.54 13.25
CA ILE A 56 -3.11 -11.94 13.18
C ILE A 56 -2.90 -12.50 11.77
N VAL A 57 -3.36 -11.77 10.75
CA VAL A 57 -3.17 -12.15 9.34
C VAL A 57 -1.69 -12.09 8.96
N MET A 58 -0.95 -11.05 9.39
CA MET A 58 0.50 -10.92 9.18
C MET A 58 1.26 -12.17 9.69
N MET A 59 0.99 -12.60 10.92
CA MET A 59 1.60 -13.83 11.45
C MET A 59 1.22 -15.06 10.61
N GLY A 60 -0.02 -15.16 10.17
CA GLY A 60 -0.49 -16.25 9.32
C GLY A 60 0.24 -16.30 7.99
N GLU A 61 0.37 -15.16 7.30
CA GLU A 61 1.06 -15.07 6.01
C GLU A 61 2.56 -15.37 6.11
N LEU A 62 3.24 -14.77 7.09
CA LEU A 62 4.67 -15.02 7.32
C LEU A 62 4.91 -16.49 7.68
N ALA A 63 4.07 -17.10 8.52
CA ALA A 63 4.18 -18.51 8.89
C ALA A 63 3.93 -19.43 7.68
N LEU A 64 2.95 -19.12 6.83
CA LEU A 64 2.66 -19.87 5.61
C LEU A 64 3.87 -19.89 4.67
N GLY A 65 4.46 -18.72 4.44
CA GLY A 65 5.67 -18.58 3.60
C GLY A 65 6.85 -19.32 4.20
N ARG A 66 7.20 -19.07 5.47
CA ARG A 66 8.38 -19.63 6.15
C ARG A 66 8.29 -21.15 6.29
N LYS A 67 7.10 -21.69 6.65
CA LYS A 67 6.89 -23.12 6.79
C LYS A 67 7.12 -23.90 5.50
N THR A 68 6.72 -23.31 4.37
CA THR A 68 6.78 -23.99 3.08
C THR A 68 8.02 -23.66 2.26
N GLY A 69 8.70 -22.54 2.55
CA GLY A 69 9.80 -22.03 1.74
C GLY A 69 9.39 -21.67 0.30
N ARG A 70 8.11 -21.35 0.07
CA ARG A 70 7.54 -21.10 -1.25
C ARG A 70 6.75 -19.77 -1.27
N GLY A 71 6.67 -19.15 -2.45
CA GLY A 71 5.73 -18.08 -2.70
C GLY A 71 4.28 -18.57 -2.56
N ALA A 72 3.32 -17.64 -2.54
CA ALA A 72 1.94 -17.90 -2.12
C ALA A 72 1.29 -19.10 -2.83
N ILE A 73 1.38 -19.20 -4.16
CA ILE A 73 0.75 -20.30 -4.92
C ILE A 73 1.30 -21.65 -4.48
N GLY A 74 2.62 -21.76 -4.31
CA GLY A 74 3.27 -22.97 -3.83
C GLY A 74 2.91 -23.28 -2.37
N ALA A 75 2.86 -22.28 -1.52
CA ALA A 75 2.58 -22.40 -0.09
C ALA A 75 1.18 -22.95 0.17
N TYR A 76 0.14 -22.36 -0.43
CA TYR A 76 -1.22 -22.88 -0.30
C TYR A 76 -1.39 -24.28 -0.89
N LYS A 77 -0.71 -24.57 -2.02
CA LYS A 77 -0.75 -25.90 -2.64
C LYS A 77 -0.17 -27.02 -1.74
N ILE A 78 0.85 -26.68 -0.94
CA ILE A 78 1.51 -27.64 -0.02
C ILE A 78 0.67 -27.85 1.23
N LEU A 79 0.16 -26.77 1.86
CA LEU A 79 -0.46 -26.85 3.19
C LEU A 79 -1.95 -27.13 3.16
N SER A 80 -2.68 -26.74 2.12
CA SER A 80 -4.12 -26.90 2.08
C SER A 80 -4.57 -27.89 1.02
N ARG A 81 -5.60 -28.66 1.33
CA ARG A 81 -6.29 -29.53 0.34
C ARG A 81 -7.41 -28.76 -0.37
N LYS A 82 -8.14 -27.90 0.36
CA LYS A 82 -9.34 -27.19 -0.13
C LYS A 82 -8.98 -25.84 -0.76
N PHE A 83 -7.99 -25.13 -0.23
CA PHE A 83 -7.64 -23.76 -0.62
C PHE A 83 -6.37 -23.68 -1.50
N LYS A 84 -6.03 -24.73 -2.26
CA LYS A 84 -4.85 -24.77 -3.15
C LYS A 84 -4.78 -23.61 -4.15
N TRP A 85 -5.92 -23.09 -4.53
CA TRP A 85 -6.09 -22.03 -5.52
C TRP A 85 -5.94 -20.62 -4.93
N LEU A 86 -6.01 -20.48 -3.60
CA LEU A 86 -6.06 -19.19 -2.92
C LEU A 86 -4.81 -18.33 -3.20
N GLY A 87 -3.65 -18.96 -3.38
CA GLY A 87 -2.43 -18.25 -3.75
C GLY A 87 -2.51 -17.47 -5.07
N TRP A 88 -3.38 -17.89 -5.99
CA TRP A 88 -3.61 -17.16 -7.24
C TRP A 88 -4.34 -15.82 -7.01
N LEU A 89 -5.26 -15.75 -6.05
CA LEU A 89 -5.95 -14.50 -5.71
C LEU A 89 -4.95 -13.45 -5.23
N GLY A 90 -4.05 -13.84 -4.32
CA GLY A 90 -3.04 -12.92 -3.82
C GLY A 90 -2.06 -12.46 -4.89
N VAL A 91 -1.58 -13.36 -5.76
CA VAL A 91 -0.66 -13.01 -6.86
C VAL A 91 -1.36 -12.13 -7.90
N LEU A 92 -2.63 -12.40 -8.22
CA LEU A 92 -3.43 -11.57 -9.12
C LEU A 92 -3.66 -10.17 -8.53
N SER A 93 -3.99 -10.09 -7.24
CA SER A 93 -4.13 -8.81 -6.54
C SER A 93 -2.83 -8.00 -6.61
N ALA A 94 -1.68 -8.61 -6.27
CA ALA A 94 -0.38 -7.95 -6.37
C ALA A 94 -0.09 -7.43 -7.78
N PHE A 95 -0.43 -8.20 -8.81
CA PHE A 95 -0.21 -7.84 -10.20
C PHE A 95 -1.09 -6.66 -10.65
N LEU A 96 -2.38 -6.65 -10.29
CA LEU A 96 -3.29 -5.56 -10.62
C LEU A 96 -2.89 -4.26 -9.91
N ILE A 97 -2.57 -4.36 -8.60
CA ILE A 97 -2.09 -3.21 -7.84
C ILE A 97 -0.81 -2.64 -8.48
N LEU A 98 0.16 -3.49 -8.83
CA LEU A 98 1.42 -3.04 -9.42
C LEU A 98 1.19 -2.18 -10.68
N GLY A 99 0.17 -2.47 -11.48
CA GLY A 99 -0.17 -1.71 -12.68
C GLY A 99 -0.45 -0.24 -12.39
N PHE A 100 -1.47 0.05 -11.56
CA PHE A 100 -1.82 1.43 -11.23
C PHE A 100 -0.83 2.08 -10.26
N TYR A 101 -0.21 1.30 -9.40
CA TYR A 101 0.80 1.77 -8.46
C TYR A 101 2.03 2.36 -9.15
N CYS A 102 2.44 1.76 -10.28
CA CYS A 102 3.52 2.29 -11.11
C CYS A 102 3.15 3.61 -11.79
N ALA A 103 1.90 3.82 -12.19
CA ALA A 103 1.43 5.09 -12.71
C ALA A 103 1.52 6.19 -11.65
N LEU A 104 0.97 5.94 -10.45
CA LEU A 104 1.06 6.89 -9.32
C LEU A 104 2.51 7.16 -8.90
N GLY A 105 3.36 6.14 -8.85
CA GLY A 105 4.79 6.29 -8.60
C GLY A 105 5.48 7.16 -9.66
N GLY A 106 5.09 7.03 -10.92
CA GLY A 106 5.52 7.88 -12.02
C GLY A 106 5.10 9.35 -11.84
N TYR A 107 3.85 9.60 -11.41
CA TYR A 107 3.39 10.94 -11.10
C TYR A 107 4.20 11.57 -9.95
N CYS A 108 4.55 10.79 -8.93
CA CYS A 108 5.43 11.28 -7.86
C CYS A 108 6.83 11.67 -8.38
N LEU A 109 7.42 10.88 -9.29
CA LEU A 109 8.68 11.23 -9.96
C LEU A 109 8.56 12.55 -10.75
N LYS A 110 7.46 12.76 -11.46
CA LYS A 110 7.20 14.02 -12.16
C LYS A 110 7.15 15.19 -11.18
N TYR A 111 6.47 15.05 -10.04
CA TYR A 111 6.37 16.11 -9.04
C TYR A 111 7.71 16.40 -8.35
N VAL A 112 8.61 15.44 -8.23
CA VAL A 112 10.00 15.72 -7.85
C VAL A 112 10.65 16.63 -8.88
N THR A 113 10.54 16.32 -10.17
CA THR A 113 11.15 17.14 -11.24
C THR A 113 10.55 18.54 -11.29
N LEU A 114 9.23 18.70 -11.11
CA LEU A 114 8.57 20.00 -11.04
C LEU A 114 9.10 20.88 -9.90
N ASN A 115 9.23 20.32 -8.70
CA ASN A 115 9.74 21.06 -7.55
C ASN A 115 11.26 21.36 -7.67
N VAL A 116 12.03 20.52 -8.34
CA VAL A 116 13.42 20.86 -8.76
C VAL A 116 13.41 22.04 -9.73
N GLY A 117 12.51 22.05 -10.70
CA GLY A 117 12.31 23.19 -11.60
C GLY A 117 11.98 24.49 -10.86
N ASN A 118 11.10 24.42 -9.87
CA ASN A 118 10.75 25.57 -9.02
C ASN A 118 11.96 26.06 -8.22
N LEU A 119 12.76 25.17 -7.65
CA LEU A 119 13.95 25.51 -6.86
C LEU A 119 15.00 26.29 -7.69
N PHE A 120 15.18 25.92 -8.93
CA PHE A 120 16.15 26.55 -9.84
C PHE A 120 15.52 27.59 -10.77
N HIS A 121 14.22 27.93 -10.60
CA HIS A 121 13.47 28.83 -11.49
C HIS A 121 13.57 28.42 -12.97
N ALA A 122 13.60 27.12 -13.23
CA ALA A 122 13.72 26.58 -14.58
C ALA A 122 12.34 26.44 -15.25
N GLY A 123 12.31 26.50 -16.58
CA GLY A 123 11.07 26.46 -17.36
C GLY A 123 10.26 25.14 -17.29
N PHE A 124 10.79 24.12 -16.62
CA PHE A 124 10.11 22.84 -16.37
C PHE A 124 9.48 22.76 -14.95
N GLY A 125 9.46 23.86 -14.18
CA GLY A 125 8.75 23.95 -12.91
C GLY A 125 7.24 24.12 -13.09
N THR A 126 6.52 24.42 -11.99
CA THR A 126 5.07 24.63 -12.01
C THR A 126 4.65 25.96 -12.67
N GLY A 127 5.59 26.89 -12.84
CA GLY A 127 5.32 28.22 -13.39
C GLY A 127 4.37 29.03 -12.52
N THR A 128 3.28 29.52 -13.11
CA THR A 128 2.22 30.29 -12.44
C THR A 128 0.98 29.47 -12.11
N LEU A 129 1.02 28.15 -12.37
CA LEU A 129 -0.11 27.25 -12.10
C LEU A 129 -0.19 26.94 -10.61
N ASP A 130 -1.40 26.88 -10.09
CA ASP A 130 -1.68 26.30 -8.78
C ASP A 130 -1.66 24.76 -8.84
N GLY A 131 -1.77 24.10 -7.69
CA GLY A 131 -1.70 22.64 -7.62
C GLY A 131 -2.75 21.95 -8.51
N ALA A 132 -3.95 22.52 -8.67
CA ALA A 132 -4.98 21.96 -9.56
C ALA A 132 -4.56 22.09 -11.03
N GLY A 133 -4.13 23.28 -11.44
CA GLY A 133 -3.65 23.51 -12.80
C GLY A 133 -2.43 22.67 -13.17
N VAL A 134 -1.51 22.43 -12.22
CA VAL A 134 -0.36 21.51 -12.39
C VAL A 134 -0.82 20.08 -12.63
N PHE A 135 -1.78 19.61 -11.83
CA PHE A 135 -2.31 18.25 -11.95
C PHE A 135 -3.09 18.05 -13.25
N ASP A 136 -3.96 19.01 -13.61
CA ASP A 136 -4.71 18.99 -14.86
C ASP A 136 -3.79 19.01 -16.08
N ALA A 137 -2.70 19.81 -16.05
CA ALA A 137 -1.69 19.85 -17.10
C ALA A 137 -0.97 18.50 -17.24
N LEU A 138 -0.68 17.81 -16.13
CA LEU A 138 -0.11 16.45 -16.17
C LEU A 138 -1.10 15.45 -16.77
N MET A 139 -2.37 15.47 -16.34
CA MET A 139 -3.40 14.56 -16.85
C MET A 139 -3.68 14.79 -18.34
N ALA A 140 -3.60 16.04 -18.81
CA ALA A 140 -3.73 16.37 -20.23
C ALA A 140 -2.53 15.86 -21.08
N ASN A 141 -1.37 15.61 -20.46
CA ASN A 141 -0.16 15.12 -21.14
C ASN A 141 0.04 13.62 -20.91
N GLN A 142 -0.76 12.78 -21.55
CA GLN A 142 -0.71 11.33 -21.44
C GLN A 142 0.68 10.75 -21.76
N GLY A 143 1.39 11.33 -22.74
CA GLY A 143 2.74 10.90 -23.11
C GLY A 143 3.72 11.06 -21.95
N GLU A 144 3.63 12.14 -21.20
CA GLU A 144 4.45 12.39 -20.03
C GLU A 144 4.09 11.43 -18.90
N CYS A 145 2.80 11.20 -18.64
CA CYS A 145 2.33 10.20 -17.69
C CYS A 145 2.89 8.81 -17.97
N VAL A 146 2.84 8.36 -19.23
CA VAL A 146 3.38 7.07 -19.68
C VAL A 146 4.90 7.00 -19.50
N ILE A 147 5.65 8.03 -19.88
CA ILE A 147 7.11 8.04 -19.73
C ILE A 147 7.52 7.90 -18.28
N TYR A 148 6.98 8.72 -17.37
CA TYR A 148 7.30 8.64 -15.95
C TYR A 148 6.83 7.34 -15.31
N GLY A 149 5.66 6.81 -15.70
CA GLY A 149 5.17 5.51 -15.27
C GLY A 149 6.11 4.37 -15.68
N LEU A 150 6.56 4.35 -16.94
CA LEU A 150 7.49 3.34 -17.43
C LEU A 150 8.88 3.47 -16.80
N ILE A 151 9.35 4.68 -16.50
CA ILE A 151 10.59 4.87 -15.71
C ILE A 151 10.45 4.21 -14.35
N PHE A 152 9.30 4.40 -13.67
CA PHE A 152 9.04 3.78 -12.38
C PHE A 152 8.98 2.24 -12.46
N VAL A 153 8.32 1.69 -13.48
CA VAL A 153 8.34 0.24 -13.78
C VAL A 153 9.77 -0.26 -13.96
N ALA A 154 10.59 0.45 -14.73
CA ALA A 154 11.98 0.07 -14.98
C ALA A 154 12.82 0.06 -13.69
N ILE A 155 12.66 1.05 -12.82
CA ILE A 155 13.32 1.10 -11.51
C ILE A 155 12.94 -0.14 -10.68
N THR A 156 11.65 -0.42 -10.54
CA THR A 156 11.13 -1.58 -9.81
C THR A 156 11.70 -2.89 -10.37
N MET A 157 11.65 -3.05 -11.69
CA MET A 157 12.13 -4.24 -12.41
C MET A 157 13.63 -4.48 -12.18
N VAL A 158 14.46 -3.45 -12.33
CA VAL A 158 15.92 -3.55 -12.15
C VAL A 158 16.27 -4.00 -10.72
N ILE A 159 15.58 -3.48 -9.73
CA ILE A 159 15.82 -3.84 -8.33
C ILE A 159 15.45 -5.33 -8.09
N VAL A 160 14.29 -5.78 -8.58
CA VAL A 160 13.83 -7.18 -8.41
C VAL A 160 14.74 -8.15 -9.17
N MET A 161 15.28 -7.76 -10.33
CA MET A 161 16.30 -8.54 -11.06
C MET A 161 17.57 -8.78 -10.24
N GLY A 162 17.92 -7.86 -9.33
CA GLY A 162 19.04 -8.00 -8.39
C GLY A 162 18.85 -9.08 -7.32
N GLY A 163 17.62 -9.62 -7.20
CA GLY A 163 17.26 -10.64 -6.22
C GLY A 163 17.02 -10.10 -4.82
N VAL A 164 16.77 -11.01 -3.87
CA VAL A 164 16.36 -10.65 -2.51
C VAL A 164 17.47 -9.90 -1.77
N GLY A 165 18.65 -10.49 -1.61
CA GLY A 165 19.76 -9.87 -0.86
C GLY A 165 20.46 -8.75 -1.63
N GLY A 166 20.69 -8.91 -2.96
CA GLY A 166 21.44 -7.95 -3.79
C GLY A 166 20.63 -6.74 -4.27
N GLY A 167 19.31 -6.89 -4.40
CA GLY A 167 18.40 -5.86 -4.87
C GLY A 167 17.49 -5.35 -3.77
N ILE A 168 16.51 -6.15 -3.37
CA ILE A 168 15.43 -5.78 -2.45
C ILE A 168 15.99 -5.33 -1.10
N GLU A 169 16.75 -6.19 -0.42
CA GLU A 169 17.33 -5.91 0.91
C GLU A 169 18.19 -4.66 0.90
N LYS A 170 19.07 -4.53 -0.11
CA LYS A 170 20.01 -3.41 -0.21
C LYS A 170 19.29 -2.07 -0.37
N VAL A 171 18.27 -2.03 -1.23
CA VAL A 171 17.49 -0.79 -1.46
C VAL A 171 16.67 -0.43 -0.24
N CYS A 172 15.96 -1.41 0.37
CA CYS A 172 15.13 -1.15 1.54
C CYS A 172 15.96 -0.79 2.79
N SER A 173 17.13 -1.40 2.99
CA SER A 173 18.02 -1.10 4.14
C SER A 173 18.53 0.34 4.17
N VAL A 174 18.61 1.00 3.00
CA VAL A 174 18.98 2.42 2.90
C VAL A 174 17.74 3.31 2.77
N GLY A 175 16.79 2.90 1.94
CA GLY A 175 15.61 3.69 1.61
C GLY A 175 14.68 3.91 2.81
N MET A 176 14.46 2.88 3.65
CA MET A 176 13.54 3.00 4.79
C MET A 176 14.05 3.97 5.87
N PRO A 177 15.30 3.89 6.35
CA PRO A 177 15.84 4.93 7.26
C PRO A 177 15.80 6.33 6.65
N ALA A 178 16.14 6.50 5.37
CA ALA A 178 16.06 7.79 4.69
C ALA A 178 14.62 8.33 4.65
N LEU A 179 13.63 7.47 4.37
CA LEU A 179 12.20 7.81 4.40
C LEU A 179 11.79 8.32 5.78
N PHE A 180 12.18 7.65 6.87
CA PHE A 180 11.88 8.09 8.23
C PHE A 180 12.46 9.48 8.53
N VAL A 181 13.71 9.75 8.15
CA VAL A 181 14.35 11.05 8.36
C VAL A 181 13.61 12.14 7.58
N MET A 182 13.31 11.91 6.31
CA MET A 182 12.55 12.86 5.48
C MET A 182 11.16 13.12 6.06
N LEU A 183 10.47 12.07 6.52
CA LEU A 183 9.15 12.19 7.12
C LEU A 183 9.18 13.04 8.40
N VAL A 184 10.15 12.85 9.28
CA VAL A 184 10.34 13.68 10.50
C VAL A 184 10.56 15.14 10.14
N ILE A 185 11.39 15.43 9.14
CA ILE A 185 11.63 16.82 8.67
C ILE A 185 10.32 17.46 8.18
N CYS A 186 9.55 16.75 7.35
CA CYS A 186 8.28 17.22 6.85
C CYS A 186 7.24 17.43 7.98
N ILE A 187 7.19 16.53 8.98
CA ILE A 187 6.30 16.67 10.14
C ILE A 187 6.63 17.92 10.95
N ILE A 188 7.91 18.14 11.27
CA ILE A 188 8.34 19.31 12.03
C ILE A 188 7.87 20.57 11.31
N ARG A 189 8.08 20.65 10.00
CA ARG A 189 7.63 21.80 9.21
C ARG A 189 6.11 21.95 9.18
N SER A 190 5.38 20.87 8.94
CA SER A 190 3.92 20.86 8.88
C SER A 190 3.29 21.31 10.21
N CYS A 191 3.78 20.75 11.33
CA CYS A 191 3.25 21.06 12.67
C CYS A 191 3.66 22.45 13.21
N THR A 192 4.69 23.08 12.63
CA THR A 192 5.12 24.45 13.01
C THR A 192 4.49 25.55 12.17
N LEU A 193 3.62 25.21 11.23
CA LEU A 193 2.86 26.21 10.46
C LEU A 193 1.77 26.85 11.33
N GLU A 194 1.50 28.13 11.08
CA GLU A 194 0.39 28.83 11.71
C GLU A 194 -0.93 28.20 11.28
N GLY A 195 -1.80 27.82 12.25
CA GLY A 195 -3.05 27.11 11.98
C GLY A 195 -2.93 25.56 12.01
N ALA A 196 -1.73 25.00 12.08
CA ALA A 196 -1.52 23.53 12.14
C ALA A 196 -2.19 22.86 13.34
N SER A 197 -2.41 23.60 14.44
CA SER A 197 -3.08 23.09 15.64
C SER A 197 -4.48 22.54 15.38
N GLU A 198 -5.20 23.09 14.40
CA GLU A 198 -6.54 22.64 14.05
C GLU A 198 -6.50 21.23 13.41
N GLY A 199 -5.48 20.98 12.58
CA GLY A 199 -5.22 19.64 12.02
C GLY A 199 -4.86 18.61 13.10
N LEU A 200 -4.07 19.01 14.11
CA LEU A 200 -3.75 18.14 15.24
C LEU A 200 -5.00 17.82 16.08
N LYS A 201 -5.86 18.80 16.34
CA LYS A 201 -7.15 18.59 17.03
C LYS A 201 -8.05 17.64 16.22
N TYR A 202 -8.10 17.83 14.89
CA TYR A 202 -8.83 16.94 14.00
C TYR A 202 -8.41 15.47 14.13
N MET A 203 -7.12 15.22 14.22
CA MET A 203 -6.57 13.86 14.34
C MET A 203 -6.79 13.25 15.71
N PHE A 204 -6.66 14.03 16.80
CA PHE A 204 -6.50 13.47 18.15
C PHE A 204 -7.59 13.86 19.13
N VAL A 205 -8.48 14.80 18.82
CA VAL A 205 -9.56 15.21 19.71
C VAL A 205 -10.89 14.56 19.33
N PRO A 206 -11.49 13.74 20.18
CA PRO A 206 -12.77 13.11 19.91
C PRO A 206 -13.87 14.15 19.60
N GLY A 207 -14.63 13.91 18.52
CA GLY A 207 -15.78 14.73 18.16
C GLY A 207 -15.44 16.11 17.62
N TRP A 208 -14.16 16.53 17.58
CA TRP A 208 -13.74 17.86 17.13
C TRP A 208 -14.18 18.16 15.70
N ALA A 209 -14.07 17.17 14.80
CA ALA A 209 -14.45 17.31 13.39
C ALA A 209 -15.93 17.69 13.20
N LEU A 210 -16.82 17.10 13.98
CA LEU A 210 -18.25 17.39 13.97
C LEU A 210 -18.55 18.74 14.63
N ALA A 211 -17.96 19.00 15.80
CA ALA A 211 -18.17 20.23 16.57
C ALA A 211 -17.72 21.50 15.82
N ASN A 212 -16.74 21.38 14.92
CA ASN A 212 -16.22 22.50 14.12
C ASN A 212 -16.70 22.48 12.65
N GLY A 213 -17.69 21.65 12.31
CA GLY A 213 -18.32 21.62 11.00
C GLY A 213 -17.44 21.12 9.85
N VAL A 214 -16.32 20.47 10.16
CA VAL A 214 -15.46 19.83 9.14
C VAL A 214 -16.17 18.65 8.49
N ILE A 215 -16.96 17.92 9.29
CA ILE A 215 -17.93 16.94 8.82
C ILE A 215 -19.33 17.36 9.26
N LYS A 216 -20.34 17.13 8.41
CA LYS A 216 -21.72 17.52 8.67
C LYS A 216 -22.45 16.60 9.60
N GLU A 217 -22.10 15.32 9.55
CA GLU A 217 -22.74 14.23 10.33
C GLU A 217 -21.66 13.28 10.87
N ALA A 218 -21.96 12.63 12.01
CA ALA A 218 -21.09 11.59 12.53
C ALA A 218 -21.02 10.42 11.53
N PRO A 219 -19.81 9.94 11.18
CA PRO A 219 -19.69 8.83 10.23
C PRO A 219 -20.37 7.58 10.76
N ASN A 220 -21.01 6.81 9.87
CA ASN A 220 -21.61 5.54 10.25
C ASN A 220 -20.52 4.57 10.71
N PHE A 221 -20.70 3.97 11.88
CA PHE A 221 -19.73 3.05 12.51
C PHE A 221 -19.30 1.91 11.55
N PHE A 222 -20.24 1.26 10.89
CA PHE A 222 -19.93 0.16 9.97
C PHE A 222 -19.16 0.63 8.73
N SER A 223 -19.46 1.83 8.24
CA SER A 223 -18.70 2.45 7.15
C SER A 223 -17.26 2.71 7.57
N VAL A 224 -17.05 3.29 8.77
CA VAL A 224 -15.69 3.54 9.29
C VAL A 224 -14.92 2.24 9.49
N VAL A 225 -15.55 1.18 10.04
CA VAL A 225 -14.94 -0.14 10.21
C VAL A 225 -14.52 -0.71 8.86
N SER A 226 -15.37 -0.61 7.84
CA SER A 226 -15.04 -1.09 6.49
C SER A 226 -13.88 -0.32 5.87
N THR A 227 -13.94 1.01 5.89
CA THR A 227 -12.89 1.86 5.30
C THR A 227 -11.56 1.71 6.06
N ALA A 228 -11.60 1.67 7.40
CA ALA A 228 -10.39 1.45 8.21
C ALA A 228 -9.82 0.05 8.02
N GLY A 229 -10.68 -0.96 7.85
CA GLY A 229 -10.27 -2.33 7.56
C GLY A 229 -9.62 -2.47 6.19
N GLY A 230 -10.22 -1.94 5.13
CA GLY A 230 -9.62 -1.88 3.79
C GLY A 230 -8.26 -1.18 3.83
N GLN A 231 -8.21 0.01 4.44
CA GLN A 231 -6.95 0.74 4.62
C GLN A 231 -5.88 -0.07 5.35
N MET A 232 -6.23 -0.77 6.40
CA MET A 232 -5.30 -1.60 7.18
C MET A 232 -4.74 -2.77 6.35
N PHE A 233 -5.59 -3.43 5.53
CA PHE A 233 -5.14 -4.51 4.65
C PHE A 233 -4.20 -4.01 3.57
N PHE A 234 -4.56 -2.90 2.94
CA PHE A 234 -3.73 -2.27 1.91
C PHE A 234 -2.38 -1.80 2.49
N SER A 235 -2.42 -1.08 3.61
CA SER A 235 -1.22 -0.58 4.30
C SER A 235 -0.26 -1.70 4.69
N LEU A 236 -0.75 -2.75 5.34
CA LEU A 236 0.06 -3.88 5.79
C LEU A 236 0.44 -4.87 4.67
N SER A 237 0.07 -4.61 3.43
CA SER A 237 0.30 -5.50 2.27
C SER A 237 -0.22 -6.93 2.49
N LEU A 238 -1.40 -7.08 3.12
CA LEU A 238 -2.01 -8.37 3.43
C LEU A 238 -3.01 -8.80 2.35
N GLY A 239 -3.16 -10.11 2.16
CA GLY A 239 -4.06 -10.67 1.14
C GLY A 239 -3.52 -10.62 -0.29
N MET A 240 -2.36 -9.99 -0.52
CA MET A 240 -1.73 -9.81 -1.83
C MET A 240 -0.46 -10.65 -2.03
N ALA A 241 -0.28 -11.73 -1.33
CA ALA A 241 0.86 -12.66 -1.44
C ALA A 241 2.24 -12.10 -1.05
N ALA A 242 2.39 -10.81 -0.78
CA ALA A 242 3.68 -10.18 -0.49
C ALA A 242 4.31 -10.72 0.79
N MET A 243 3.56 -10.74 1.90
CA MET A 243 4.08 -11.21 3.19
C MET A 243 4.31 -12.72 3.21
N ILE A 244 3.52 -13.51 2.47
CA ILE A 244 3.80 -14.94 2.27
C ILE A 244 5.13 -15.14 1.54
N THR A 245 5.35 -14.34 0.49
CA THR A 245 6.59 -14.41 -0.31
C THR A 245 7.80 -14.02 0.53
N TYR A 246 7.73 -12.92 1.29
CA TYR A 246 8.82 -12.49 2.18
C TYR A 246 9.04 -13.46 3.34
N GLY A 247 7.96 -14.00 3.93
CA GLY A 247 8.04 -15.06 4.92
C GLY A 247 8.80 -16.29 4.41
N SER A 248 8.68 -16.62 3.11
CA SER A 248 9.38 -17.74 2.50
C SER A 248 10.91 -17.54 2.36
N TYR A 249 11.39 -16.33 2.57
CA TYR A 249 12.82 -15.98 2.60
C TYR A 249 13.36 -15.78 4.03
N LEU A 250 12.47 -15.81 5.05
CA LEU A 250 12.83 -15.61 6.45
C LEU A 250 13.53 -16.87 7.02
N ASP A 251 14.68 -16.67 7.66
CA ASP A 251 15.40 -17.75 8.32
C ASP A 251 14.56 -18.38 9.45
N LYS A 252 14.68 -19.69 9.61
CA LYS A 252 14.00 -20.47 10.67
C LYS A 252 14.40 -20.05 12.08
N LYS A 253 15.61 -19.53 12.25
CA LYS A 253 16.14 -19.05 13.55
C LYS A 253 15.55 -17.73 14.00
N GLU A 254 14.92 -16.98 13.10
CA GLU A 254 14.37 -15.67 13.42
C GLU A 254 13.03 -15.77 14.15
N ASN A 255 12.81 -14.88 15.09
CA ASN A 255 11.53 -14.82 15.82
C ASN A 255 10.42 -14.20 14.96
N LEU A 256 9.62 -15.06 14.33
CA LEU A 256 8.53 -14.66 13.43
C LEU A 256 7.51 -13.74 14.11
N GLN A 257 7.10 -14.05 15.36
CA GLN A 257 6.12 -13.23 16.08
C GLN A 257 6.65 -11.83 16.38
N LYS A 258 7.91 -11.72 16.82
CA LYS A 258 8.58 -10.44 17.06
C LYS A 258 8.67 -9.62 15.77
N ASN A 259 9.04 -10.27 14.68
CA ASN A 259 9.12 -9.61 13.37
C ASN A 259 7.74 -9.13 12.90
N ALA A 260 6.68 -9.91 13.05
CA ALA A 260 5.32 -9.50 12.73
C ALA A 260 4.87 -8.29 13.57
N ILE A 261 5.17 -8.28 14.87
CA ILE A 261 4.88 -7.12 15.75
C ILE A 261 5.61 -5.87 15.25
N ILE A 262 6.91 -5.99 14.97
CA ILE A 262 7.72 -4.85 14.50
C ILE A 262 7.15 -4.30 13.18
N ILE A 263 6.81 -5.15 12.21
CA ILE A 263 6.26 -4.71 10.93
C ILE A 263 4.96 -3.95 11.13
N VAL A 264 3.99 -4.50 11.88
CA VAL A 264 2.68 -3.86 12.12
C VAL A 264 2.82 -2.55 12.89
N VAL A 265 3.66 -2.52 13.92
CA VAL A 265 3.90 -1.30 14.72
C VAL A 265 4.56 -0.21 13.87
N MET A 266 5.57 -0.57 13.08
CA MET A 266 6.28 0.39 12.24
C MET A 266 5.41 0.92 11.11
N ASP A 267 4.61 0.07 10.46
CA ASP A 267 3.63 0.48 9.47
C ASP A 267 2.61 1.47 10.06
N THR A 268 2.01 1.12 11.18
CA THR A 268 1.05 1.98 11.90
C THR A 268 1.68 3.31 12.32
N LEU A 269 2.93 3.27 12.80
CA LEU A 269 3.67 4.49 13.16
C LEU A 269 3.87 5.39 11.94
N VAL A 270 4.28 4.84 10.80
CA VAL A 270 4.45 5.62 9.57
C VAL A 270 3.12 6.19 9.08
N ALA A 271 2.02 5.42 9.15
CA ALA A 271 0.70 5.93 8.80
C ALA A 271 0.30 7.15 9.66
N LEU A 272 0.54 7.07 10.99
CA LEU A 272 0.32 8.20 11.90
C LEU A 272 1.23 9.38 11.58
N MET A 273 2.51 9.13 11.33
CA MET A 273 3.49 10.16 10.96
C MET A 273 3.10 10.84 9.64
N ALA A 274 2.61 10.08 8.66
CA ALA A 274 2.09 10.63 7.41
C ALA A 274 0.85 11.50 7.64
N GLY A 275 -0.06 11.08 8.51
CA GLY A 275 -1.16 11.93 8.97
C GLY A 275 -0.68 13.25 9.56
N LEU A 276 0.34 13.21 10.44
CA LEU A 276 0.98 14.40 11.03
C LEU A 276 1.72 15.27 10.00
N CYS A 277 2.19 14.67 8.91
CA CYS A 277 2.83 15.42 7.82
C CYS A 277 1.79 16.15 6.96
N VAL A 278 0.69 15.49 6.61
CA VAL A 278 -0.28 15.97 5.60
C VAL A 278 -1.38 16.83 6.23
N ILE A 279 -2.03 16.35 7.30
CA ILE A 279 -3.25 16.96 7.83
C ILE A 279 -2.99 18.35 8.45
N PRO A 280 -2.00 18.57 9.34
CA PRO A 280 -1.72 19.89 9.88
C PRO A 280 -1.33 20.91 8.80
N GLY A 281 -0.51 20.52 7.82
CA GLY A 281 -0.11 21.38 6.71
C GLY A 281 -1.30 21.81 5.85
N ARG A 282 -2.21 20.89 5.55
CA ARG A 282 -3.45 21.17 4.85
C ARG A 282 -4.33 22.17 5.63
N PHE A 283 -4.56 21.94 6.92
CA PHE A 283 -5.35 22.88 7.74
C PHE A 283 -4.72 24.26 7.85
N ALA A 284 -3.37 24.34 7.87
CA ALA A 284 -2.65 25.60 7.97
C ALA A 284 -2.67 26.41 6.67
N LEU A 285 -2.42 25.81 5.55
CA LEU A 285 -2.12 26.51 4.30
C LEU A 285 -3.18 26.33 3.19
N ASP A 286 -3.93 25.23 3.23
CA ASP A 286 -5.01 24.96 2.28
C ASP A 286 -6.26 24.39 2.98
N PRO A 287 -6.91 25.15 3.89
CA PRO A 287 -8.01 24.66 4.73
C PRO A 287 -9.24 24.20 3.94
N THR A 288 -9.40 24.67 2.70
CA THR A 288 -10.47 24.25 1.77
C THR A 288 -10.01 23.15 0.80
N GLY A 289 -8.73 22.78 0.85
CA GLY A 289 -8.15 21.77 -0.01
C GLY A 289 -8.83 20.41 0.13
N ASN A 290 -8.77 19.64 -0.94
CA ASN A 290 -9.37 18.30 -0.98
C ASN A 290 -8.76 17.37 0.06
N LEU A 291 -9.58 16.59 0.75
CA LEU A 291 -9.15 15.57 1.71
C LEU A 291 -9.16 14.17 1.10
N GLY A 292 -9.55 14.04 -0.17
CA GLY A 292 -9.80 12.77 -0.82
C GLY A 292 -9.10 12.55 -2.15
N GLY A 293 -8.89 11.27 -2.51
CA GLY A 293 -8.37 10.84 -3.78
C GLY A 293 -6.93 11.28 -4.09
N PRO A 294 -6.45 11.07 -5.32
CA PRO A 294 -5.13 11.55 -5.79
C PRO A 294 -4.94 13.06 -5.60
N SER A 295 -6.03 13.82 -5.59
CA SER A 295 -6.02 15.28 -5.38
C SER A 295 -5.40 15.70 -4.06
N LEU A 296 -5.50 14.91 -2.98
CA LEU A 296 -4.82 15.24 -1.72
C LEU A 296 -3.31 15.28 -1.90
N LEU A 297 -2.75 14.32 -2.61
CA LEU A 297 -1.30 14.19 -2.79
C LEU A 297 -0.77 15.19 -3.82
N PHE A 298 -1.44 15.31 -4.95
CA PHE A 298 -0.92 16.04 -6.11
C PHE A 298 -1.42 17.49 -6.22
N VAL A 299 -2.59 17.81 -5.66
CA VAL A 299 -3.15 19.15 -5.67
C VAL A 299 -2.93 19.83 -4.31
N THR A 300 -3.54 19.28 -3.26
CA THR A 300 -3.51 19.94 -1.93
C THR A 300 -2.10 20.08 -1.37
N MET A 301 -1.28 19.03 -1.44
CA MET A 301 0.11 19.09 -0.94
C MET A 301 0.99 20.01 -1.79
N GLN A 302 0.78 20.08 -3.11
CA GLN A 302 1.50 21.05 -3.95
C GLN A 302 1.12 22.48 -3.55
N ASN A 303 -0.18 22.79 -3.35
CA ASN A 303 -0.62 24.09 -2.85
C ASN A 303 0.00 24.45 -1.49
N VAL A 304 0.17 23.46 -0.60
CA VAL A 304 0.82 23.65 0.69
C VAL A 304 2.28 24.10 0.48
N PHE A 305 3.03 23.43 -0.40
CA PHE A 305 4.42 23.80 -0.69
C PHE A 305 4.51 25.18 -1.36
N ASP A 306 3.67 25.47 -2.34
CA ASP A 306 3.67 26.77 -3.03
C ASP A 306 3.41 27.94 -2.07
N ARG A 307 2.57 27.73 -1.04
CA ARG A 307 2.29 28.73 0.01
C ARG A 307 3.37 28.80 1.10
N MET A 308 4.36 27.89 1.12
CA MET A 308 5.53 28.00 2.02
C MET A 308 6.56 29.03 1.56
N GLY A 309 6.38 29.69 0.41
CA GLY A 309 7.29 30.69 -0.14
C GLY A 309 8.59 30.09 -0.65
N SER A 310 9.72 30.75 -0.43
CA SER A 310 11.03 30.36 -1.00
C SER A 310 11.53 28.98 -0.57
N VAL A 311 11.08 28.47 0.57
CA VAL A 311 11.47 27.13 1.07
C VAL A 311 10.55 26.03 0.54
N GLY A 312 9.42 26.37 -0.01
CA GLY A 312 8.41 25.44 -0.51
C GLY A 312 8.95 24.36 -1.46
N PRO A 313 9.71 24.72 -2.49
CA PRO A 313 10.26 23.74 -3.43
C PRO A 313 11.16 22.69 -2.76
N ILE A 314 11.90 23.08 -1.71
CA ILE A 314 12.76 22.13 -0.97
C ILE A 314 11.88 21.10 -0.25
N PHE A 315 10.82 21.54 0.43
CA PHE A 315 9.88 20.63 1.10
C PHE A 315 9.08 19.80 0.09
N GLY A 316 8.73 20.36 -1.08
CA GLY A 316 8.12 19.61 -2.17
C GLY A 316 9.03 18.48 -2.68
N ILE A 317 10.32 18.76 -2.93
CA ILE A 317 11.30 17.73 -3.32
C ILE A 317 11.41 16.66 -2.23
N LEU A 318 11.59 17.05 -0.97
CA LEU A 318 11.71 16.10 0.15
C LEU A 318 10.48 15.22 0.28
N PHE A 319 9.30 15.80 0.20
CA PHE A 319 8.03 15.08 0.31
C PHE A 319 7.83 14.10 -0.85
N TYR A 320 7.94 14.55 -2.11
CA TYR A 320 7.72 13.65 -3.24
C TYR A 320 8.84 12.60 -3.38
N LEU A 321 10.08 12.88 -2.98
CA LEU A 321 11.15 11.87 -2.86
C LEU A 321 10.80 10.81 -1.80
N LEU A 322 10.31 11.23 -0.63
CA LEU A 322 9.82 10.34 0.41
C LEU A 322 8.72 9.41 -0.15
N VAL A 323 7.75 9.99 -0.88
CA VAL A 323 6.67 9.21 -1.51
C VAL A 323 7.21 8.25 -2.57
N VAL A 324 8.19 8.67 -3.37
CA VAL A 324 8.86 7.78 -4.36
C VAL A 324 9.57 6.62 -3.67
N PHE A 325 10.31 6.85 -2.58
CA PHE A 325 10.95 5.76 -1.82
C PHE A 325 9.94 4.77 -1.24
N ALA A 326 8.84 5.26 -0.67
CA ALA A 326 7.75 4.44 -0.19
C ALA A 326 7.09 3.65 -1.33
N ALA A 327 6.86 4.29 -2.46
CA ALA A 327 6.29 3.63 -3.63
C ALA A 327 7.21 2.55 -4.21
N VAL A 328 8.52 2.81 -4.31
CA VAL A 328 9.50 1.85 -4.81
C VAL A 328 9.58 0.62 -3.92
N SER A 329 9.65 0.79 -2.58
CA SER A 329 9.76 -0.36 -1.66
C SER A 329 8.53 -1.29 -1.73
N SER A 330 7.33 -0.73 -1.88
CA SER A 330 6.10 -1.52 -2.05
C SER A 330 5.99 -2.14 -3.45
N SER A 331 6.31 -1.41 -4.52
CA SER A 331 6.27 -1.96 -5.89
C SER A 331 7.22 -3.15 -6.09
N ILE A 332 8.37 -3.12 -5.43
CA ILE A 332 9.33 -4.24 -5.40
C ILE A 332 8.68 -5.49 -4.83
N SER A 333 7.95 -5.40 -3.72
CA SER A 333 7.31 -6.54 -3.09
C SER A 333 6.16 -7.11 -3.91
N LEU A 334 5.40 -6.23 -4.57
CA LEU A 334 4.32 -6.62 -5.49
C LEU A 334 4.89 -7.39 -6.69
N LEU A 335 5.94 -6.87 -7.32
CA LEU A 335 6.59 -7.56 -8.44
C LEU A 335 7.25 -8.87 -7.98
N GLU A 336 7.89 -8.90 -6.81
CA GLU A 336 8.50 -10.11 -6.25
C GLU A 336 7.46 -11.20 -5.96
N ALA A 337 6.26 -10.84 -5.47
CA ALA A 337 5.18 -11.80 -5.25
C ALA A 337 4.76 -12.53 -6.53
N VAL A 338 4.79 -11.83 -7.67
CA VAL A 338 4.52 -12.41 -8.99
C VAL A 338 5.70 -13.25 -9.46
N VAL A 339 6.92 -12.71 -9.42
CA VAL A 339 8.15 -13.35 -9.92
C VAL A 339 8.49 -14.62 -9.15
N ALA A 340 8.32 -14.62 -7.83
CA ALA A 340 8.63 -15.74 -6.95
C ALA A 340 7.93 -17.03 -7.39
N HIS A 341 6.68 -16.96 -7.85
CA HIS A 341 5.97 -18.13 -8.36
C HIS A 341 6.68 -18.78 -9.56
N PHE A 342 7.08 -17.97 -10.54
CA PHE A 342 7.73 -18.49 -11.74
C PHE A 342 9.14 -19.01 -11.44
N VAL A 343 9.86 -18.35 -10.53
CA VAL A 343 11.18 -18.80 -10.06
C VAL A 343 11.08 -20.16 -9.33
N ASP A 344 10.10 -20.30 -8.43
CA ASP A 344 9.84 -21.56 -7.72
C ASP A 344 9.49 -22.69 -8.71
N LYS A 345 8.62 -22.41 -9.68
CA LYS A 345 8.24 -23.40 -10.71
C LYS A 345 9.43 -23.79 -11.60
N ALA A 346 10.28 -22.87 -11.97
CA ALA A 346 11.49 -23.16 -12.77
C ALA A 346 12.47 -24.04 -11.98
N ARG A 347 12.65 -23.75 -10.69
CA ARG A 347 13.49 -24.57 -9.79
C ARG A 347 12.96 -26.00 -9.69
N ASP A 348 11.65 -26.18 -9.48
CA ASP A 348 11.03 -27.51 -9.40
C ASP A 348 11.21 -28.32 -10.70
N GLN A 349 11.35 -27.64 -11.83
CA GLN A 349 11.62 -28.24 -13.14
C GLN A 349 13.11 -28.40 -13.46
N GLY A 350 14.01 -28.07 -12.53
CA GLY A 350 15.46 -28.14 -12.75
C GLY A 350 16.02 -27.17 -13.79
N LYS A 351 15.29 -26.08 -14.11
CA LYS A 351 15.66 -25.14 -15.18
C LYS A 351 16.65 -24.02 -14.76
N GLY A 352 17.21 -24.11 -13.55
CA GLY A 352 18.13 -23.12 -12.99
C GLY A 352 17.45 -21.78 -12.63
N ASP A 353 18.26 -20.79 -12.22
CA ASP A 353 17.75 -19.47 -11.85
C ASP A 353 17.44 -18.61 -13.09
N LYS A 354 16.17 -18.43 -13.37
CA LYS A 354 15.65 -17.57 -14.45
C LYS A 354 15.02 -16.27 -13.94
N ARG A 355 15.38 -15.86 -12.72
CA ARG A 355 14.81 -14.66 -12.07
C ARG A 355 14.83 -13.43 -12.98
N LYS A 356 15.96 -13.11 -13.61
CA LYS A 356 16.07 -11.95 -14.50
C LYS A 356 15.03 -11.97 -15.61
N ALA A 357 14.88 -13.11 -16.31
CA ALA A 357 13.90 -13.25 -17.39
C ALA A 357 12.46 -13.10 -16.89
N TYR A 358 12.13 -13.70 -15.76
CA TYR A 358 10.78 -13.60 -15.18
C TYR A 358 10.48 -12.20 -14.63
N SER A 359 11.47 -11.50 -14.06
CA SER A 359 11.32 -10.10 -13.65
C SER A 359 11.06 -9.18 -14.83
N VAL A 360 11.75 -9.38 -15.95
CA VAL A 360 11.52 -8.62 -17.17
C VAL A 360 10.12 -8.91 -17.73
N LEU A 361 9.74 -10.17 -17.85
CA LEU A 361 8.42 -10.55 -18.38
C LEU A 361 7.27 -10.00 -17.51
N ALA A 362 7.36 -10.15 -16.19
CA ALA A 362 6.35 -9.63 -15.26
C ALA A 362 6.35 -8.09 -15.24
N GLY A 363 7.53 -7.46 -15.32
CA GLY A 363 7.66 -6.01 -15.41
C GLY A 363 7.04 -5.44 -16.68
N ILE A 364 7.25 -6.09 -17.85
CA ILE A 364 6.61 -5.69 -19.11
C ILE A 364 5.09 -5.83 -18.99
N ALA A 365 4.60 -6.94 -18.44
CA ALA A 365 3.16 -7.14 -18.26
C ALA A 365 2.53 -6.09 -17.33
N ALA A 366 3.19 -5.75 -16.21
CA ALA A 366 2.76 -4.66 -15.33
C ALA A 366 2.85 -3.29 -16.01
N GLY A 367 3.87 -3.08 -16.85
CA GLY A 367 4.04 -1.87 -17.67
C GLY A 367 2.88 -1.66 -18.64
N ILE A 368 2.32 -2.72 -19.21
CA ILE A 368 1.12 -2.63 -20.06
C ILE A 368 -0.07 -2.11 -19.27
N LEU A 369 -0.31 -2.64 -18.04
CA LEU A 369 -1.38 -2.13 -17.17
C LEU A 369 -1.12 -0.66 -16.77
N CYS A 370 0.13 -0.32 -16.44
CA CYS A 370 0.53 1.05 -16.14
C CYS A 370 0.23 2.01 -17.30
N VAL A 371 0.54 1.61 -18.54
CA VAL A 371 0.24 2.40 -19.75
C VAL A 371 -1.26 2.61 -19.89
N VAL A 372 -2.09 1.59 -19.68
CA VAL A 372 -3.57 1.71 -19.73
C VAL A 372 -4.06 2.76 -18.74
N VAL A 373 -3.58 2.72 -17.49
CA VAL A 373 -3.95 3.70 -16.45
C VAL A 373 -3.48 5.11 -16.81
N CYS A 374 -2.24 5.25 -17.32
CA CYS A 374 -1.71 6.56 -17.72
C CYS A 374 -2.46 7.16 -18.91
N LEU A 375 -2.84 6.34 -19.90
CA LEU A 375 -3.58 6.80 -21.08
C LEU A 375 -5.03 7.19 -20.75
N ASP A 376 -5.61 6.61 -19.72
CA ASP A 376 -6.96 6.94 -19.25
C ASP A 376 -7.02 8.30 -18.56
N SER A 377 -5.89 8.80 -18.04
CA SER A 377 -5.82 10.11 -17.36
C SER A 377 -6.90 10.28 -16.29
N LEU A 378 -7.06 9.28 -15.43
CA LEU A 378 -8.10 9.23 -14.37
C LEU A 378 -9.51 9.50 -14.94
N GLY A 379 -9.87 8.81 -16.01
CA GLY A 379 -11.20 8.82 -16.63
C GLY A 379 -11.50 10.04 -17.52
N THR A 380 -10.53 10.91 -17.79
CA THR A 380 -10.75 12.11 -18.62
C THR A 380 -10.50 11.88 -20.11
N ALA A 381 -9.85 10.77 -20.48
CA ALA A 381 -9.43 10.52 -21.85
C ALA A 381 -10.48 9.81 -22.76
N GLY A 382 -11.64 9.46 -22.22
CA GLY A 382 -12.71 8.82 -22.98
C GLY A 382 -12.50 7.32 -23.27
N ILE A 383 -11.61 6.67 -22.51
CA ILE A 383 -11.32 5.22 -22.60
C ILE A 383 -11.51 4.49 -21.26
N SER A 384 -12.17 5.12 -20.30
CA SER A 384 -12.48 4.51 -19.02
C SER A 384 -13.42 3.30 -19.18
N PRO A 385 -13.52 2.41 -18.18
CA PRO A 385 -14.51 1.33 -18.22
C PRO A 385 -15.93 1.83 -18.49
N ALA A 386 -16.32 3.00 -17.93
CA ALA A 386 -17.62 3.60 -18.17
C ALA A 386 -17.81 4.07 -19.62
N ASP A 387 -16.75 4.58 -20.25
CA ASP A 387 -16.80 4.99 -21.66
C ASP A 387 -16.95 3.77 -22.58
N ILE A 388 -16.15 2.71 -22.36
CA ILE A 388 -16.18 1.49 -23.15
C ILE A 388 -17.53 0.77 -23.02
N LEU A 389 -18.13 0.78 -21.84
CA LEU A 389 -19.43 0.15 -21.59
C LEU A 389 -20.63 1.06 -21.92
N GLY A 390 -20.39 2.28 -22.41
CA GLY A 390 -21.45 3.23 -22.74
C GLY A 390 -22.26 3.72 -21.54
N MET A 391 -21.67 3.68 -20.34
CA MET A 391 -22.35 4.08 -19.10
C MET A 391 -22.33 5.62 -18.92
N ARG A 392 -21.30 6.30 -19.42
CA ARG A 392 -21.16 7.75 -19.32
C ARG A 392 -22.26 8.44 -20.14
N GLY A 393 -23.01 9.32 -19.48
CA GLY A 393 -24.17 9.98 -20.08
C GLY A 393 -25.51 9.21 -20.00
N THR A 394 -25.49 7.95 -19.58
CA THR A 394 -26.71 7.16 -19.36
C THR A 394 -27.07 7.03 -17.88
N MET A 395 -26.09 7.19 -16.99
CA MET A 395 -26.25 7.17 -15.53
C MET A 395 -26.01 8.55 -14.94
N GLU A 396 -26.84 8.94 -13.99
CA GLU A 396 -26.72 10.23 -13.27
C GLU A 396 -25.41 10.28 -12.44
N LYS A 397 -25.02 9.12 -11.89
CA LYS A 397 -23.78 8.93 -11.15
C LYS A 397 -23.15 7.59 -11.50
N LEU A 398 -21.87 7.59 -11.81
CA LEU A 398 -21.14 6.39 -12.15
C LEU A 398 -20.70 5.62 -10.88
N PRO A 399 -20.76 4.29 -10.87
CA PRO A 399 -20.11 3.48 -9.86
C PRO A 399 -18.59 3.75 -9.86
N THR A 400 -17.97 3.83 -8.69
CA THR A 400 -16.54 4.16 -8.54
C THR A 400 -15.65 3.26 -9.41
N TRP A 401 -15.90 1.95 -9.46
CA TRP A 401 -15.12 1.00 -10.25
C TRP A 401 -15.09 1.30 -11.75
N SER A 402 -16.03 2.07 -12.27
CA SER A 402 -16.15 2.36 -13.70
C SER A 402 -15.61 3.72 -14.10
N ALA A 403 -15.27 4.58 -13.12
CA ALA A 403 -14.88 5.96 -13.36
C ALA A 403 -13.58 6.06 -14.15
N ASP A 404 -12.61 5.22 -13.81
CA ASP A 404 -11.30 5.12 -14.46
C ASP A 404 -10.67 3.72 -14.29
N TRP A 405 -9.56 3.45 -14.99
CA TRP A 405 -8.87 2.17 -14.91
C TRP A 405 -8.12 1.95 -13.60
N LEU A 406 -7.72 3.01 -12.88
CA LEU A 406 -7.13 2.90 -11.56
C LEU A 406 -8.17 2.32 -10.59
N ASP A 407 -9.34 2.97 -10.49
CA ASP A 407 -10.45 2.54 -9.64
C ASP A 407 -10.97 1.14 -10.03
N PHE A 408 -10.93 0.79 -11.32
CA PHE A 408 -11.29 -0.55 -11.77
C PHE A 408 -10.36 -1.64 -11.22
N PHE A 409 -9.05 -1.44 -11.35
CA PHE A 409 -8.08 -2.40 -10.83
C PHE A 409 -8.06 -2.41 -9.30
N ASP A 410 -8.24 -1.28 -8.67
CA ASP A 410 -8.33 -1.15 -7.21
C ASP A 410 -9.58 -1.84 -6.65
N CYS A 411 -10.73 -1.68 -7.27
CA CYS A 411 -11.95 -2.39 -6.94
C CYS A 411 -11.75 -3.91 -6.93
N ILE A 412 -11.10 -4.45 -7.97
CA ILE A 412 -10.85 -5.90 -8.04
C ILE A 412 -9.84 -6.30 -6.96
N ALA A 413 -8.73 -5.58 -6.82
CA ALA A 413 -7.63 -5.95 -5.93
C ALA A 413 -7.95 -5.66 -4.46
N GLU A 414 -8.10 -4.38 -4.07
CA GLU A 414 -8.36 -3.95 -2.69
C GLU A 414 -9.81 -4.21 -2.28
N GLY A 415 -10.76 -3.96 -3.19
CA GLY A 415 -12.19 -4.10 -2.89
C GLY A 415 -12.63 -5.56 -2.73
N ILE A 416 -12.06 -6.49 -3.48
CA ILE A 416 -12.54 -7.89 -3.53
C ILE A 416 -11.45 -8.90 -3.16
N LEU A 417 -10.32 -8.94 -3.91
CA LEU A 417 -9.37 -10.06 -3.81
C LEU A 417 -8.64 -10.11 -2.46
N MET A 418 -8.20 -8.98 -1.94
CA MET A 418 -7.46 -8.92 -0.67
C MET A 418 -8.34 -9.31 0.53
N PRO A 419 -9.52 -8.70 0.76
CA PRO A 419 -10.38 -9.11 1.88
C PRO A 419 -10.86 -10.56 1.76
N LEU A 420 -11.17 -11.01 0.54
CA LEU A 420 -11.56 -12.40 0.27
C LEU A 420 -10.40 -13.36 0.54
N GLY A 421 -9.19 -13.01 0.11
CA GLY A 421 -7.97 -13.78 0.38
C GLY A 421 -7.71 -13.97 1.87
N ALA A 422 -7.80 -12.88 2.64
CA ALA A 422 -7.61 -12.91 4.08
C ALA A 422 -8.74 -13.66 4.82
N LEU A 423 -10.00 -13.49 4.38
CA LEU A 423 -11.14 -14.25 4.89
C LEU A 423 -10.92 -15.75 4.71
N LEU A 424 -10.60 -16.18 3.49
CA LEU A 424 -10.43 -17.59 3.17
C LEU A 424 -9.18 -18.18 3.83
N MET A 425 -8.10 -17.41 3.98
CA MET A 425 -6.93 -17.81 4.74
C MET A 425 -7.28 -18.01 6.23
N SER A 426 -8.05 -17.12 6.83
CA SER A 426 -8.47 -17.27 8.22
C SER A 426 -9.40 -18.48 8.42
N ILE A 427 -10.27 -18.77 7.44
CA ILE A 427 -11.09 -19.99 7.43
C ILE A 427 -10.19 -21.24 7.31
N MET A 428 -9.19 -21.22 6.44
CA MET A 428 -8.23 -22.32 6.31
C MET A 428 -7.52 -22.61 7.64
N TYR A 429 -6.97 -21.58 8.29
CA TYR A 429 -6.32 -21.74 9.60
C TYR A 429 -7.31 -22.11 10.71
N GLY A 430 -8.52 -21.56 10.69
CA GLY A 430 -9.52 -21.81 11.72
C GLY A 430 -10.09 -23.24 11.71
N TRP A 431 -10.33 -23.79 10.53
CA TRP A 431 -11.16 -24.99 10.37
C TRP A 431 -10.59 -26.11 9.49
N GLU A 432 -9.54 -25.89 8.69
CA GLU A 432 -8.93 -26.96 7.87
C GLU A 432 -7.63 -27.45 8.47
N ILE A 433 -6.61 -26.57 8.55
CA ILE A 433 -5.27 -26.97 8.98
C ILE A 433 -5.02 -26.72 10.48
N GLY A 434 -5.84 -25.90 11.10
CA GLY A 434 -5.74 -25.55 12.51
C GLY A 434 -4.75 -24.41 12.81
N PRO A 435 -5.08 -23.53 13.79
CA PRO A 435 -4.21 -22.41 14.18
C PRO A 435 -2.89 -22.86 14.85
N GLY A 436 -2.80 -24.12 15.28
CA GLY A 436 -1.57 -24.74 15.81
C GLY A 436 -0.41 -24.73 14.81
N VAL A 437 -0.69 -24.76 13.51
CA VAL A 437 0.34 -24.71 12.47
C VAL A 437 1.21 -23.45 12.58
N VAL A 438 0.61 -22.30 12.94
CA VAL A 438 1.35 -21.04 13.14
C VAL A 438 2.17 -21.09 14.41
N ARG A 439 1.60 -21.62 15.51
CA ARG A 439 2.33 -21.82 16.77
C ARG A 439 3.52 -22.74 16.56
N ASP A 440 3.31 -23.91 15.96
CA ASP A 440 4.35 -24.91 15.73
C ASP A 440 5.48 -24.38 14.82
N GLU A 441 5.15 -23.43 13.92
CA GLU A 441 6.16 -22.76 13.10
C GLU A 441 6.93 -21.69 13.88
N ILE A 442 6.30 -20.98 14.83
CA ILE A 442 6.97 -20.01 15.71
C ILE A 442 7.87 -20.72 16.72
N GLU A 443 7.39 -21.84 17.28
CA GLU A 443 8.06 -22.64 18.31
C GLU A 443 8.99 -23.72 17.72
N HIS A 444 9.25 -23.66 16.41
CA HIS A 444 10.09 -24.65 15.72
C HIS A 444 11.52 -24.71 16.26
N ASP A 445 12.04 -23.59 16.74
CA ASP A 445 13.30 -23.51 17.44
C ASP A 445 13.03 -23.45 18.96
N GLU A 446 13.75 -24.27 19.76
CA GLU A 446 13.57 -24.38 21.22
C GLU A 446 13.71 -23.04 21.98
N GLY A 447 14.29 -22.02 21.32
CA GLY A 447 14.45 -20.65 21.86
C GLY A 447 13.21 -19.75 21.81
N HIS A 448 12.18 -20.12 21.05
CA HIS A 448 11.04 -19.23 20.83
C HIS A 448 9.71 -19.87 21.29
N LYS A 449 8.93 -19.09 22.09
CA LYS A 449 7.58 -19.47 22.49
C LYS A 449 6.59 -18.44 21.96
N MET A 450 5.46 -18.90 21.45
CA MET A 450 4.39 -18.05 21.00
C MET A 450 3.65 -17.41 22.19
N PHE A 451 3.77 -16.10 22.33
CA PHE A 451 2.99 -15.35 23.30
C PHE A 451 1.55 -15.15 22.80
N GLY A 452 0.57 -15.31 23.68
CA GLY A 452 -0.83 -15.00 23.35
C GLY A 452 -1.49 -15.95 22.35
N TYR A 453 -1.09 -17.24 22.30
CA TYR A 453 -1.68 -18.23 21.38
C TYR A 453 -3.21 -18.29 21.46
N THR A 454 -3.80 -18.19 22.67
CA THR A 454 -5.26 -18.20 22.85
C THR A 454 -5.91 -17.00 22.16
N PHE A 455 -5.31 -15.81 22.28
CA PHE A 455 -5.77 -14.62 21.57
C PHE A 455 -5.69 -14.81 20.06
N PHE A 456 -4.53 -15.26 19.54
CA PHE A 456 -4.36 -15.59 18.12
C PHE A 456 -5.44 -16.57 17.63
N LYS A 457 -5.66 -17.67 18.36
CA LYS A 457 -6.65 -18.69 18.02
C LYS A 457 -8.07 -18.13 17.95
N ILE A 458 -8.47 -17.28 18.90
CA ILE A 458 -9.78 -16.64 18.90
C ILE A 458 -9.90 -15.68 17.72
N CYS A 459 -8.90 -14.83 17.54
CA CYS A 459 -8.92 -13.82 16.48
C CYS A 459 -8.93 -14.46 15.08
N ILE A 460 -8.04 -15.39 14.78
CA ILE A 460 -7.96 -16.00 13.43
C ILE A 460 -9.22 -16.82 13.11
N LYS A 461 -9.86 -17.40 14.14
CA LYS A 461 -11.02 -18.27 13.94
C LYS A 461 -12.34 -17.52 13.89
N TYR A 462 -12.50 -16.44 14.65
CA TYR A 462 -13.79 -15.78 14.81
C TYR A 462 -13.76 -14.28 14.49
N VAL A 463 -12.80 -13.52 15.03
CA VAL A 463 -12.76 -12.07 14.88
C VAL A 463 -12.40 -11.68 13.42
N THR A 464 -11.30 -12.22 12.93
CA THR A 464 -10.82 -11.90 11.55
C THR A 464 -11.86 -12.24 10.48
N PRO A 465 -12.49 -13.44 10.45
CA PRO A 465 -13.51 -13.73 9.44
C PRO A 465 -14.70 -12.76 9.49
N VAL A 466 -15.18 -12.40 10.68
CA VAL A 466 -16.31 -11.46 10.83
C VAL A 466 -15.89 -10.06 10.32
N CYS A 467 -14.71 -9.58 10.74
CA CYS A 467 -14.20 -8.30 10.27
C CYS A 467 -14.02 -8.30 8.75
N MET A 468 -13.50 -9.39 8.16
CA MET A 468 -13.32 -9.48 6.71
C MET A 468 -14.62 -9.47 5.92
N VAL A 469 -15.67 -10.11 6.44
CA VAL A 469 -17.00 -10.04 5.83
C VAL A 469 -17.53 -8.60 5.85
N LEU A 470 -17.35 -7.89 6.96
CA LEU A 470 -17.76 -6.48 7.07
C LEU A 470 -16.96 -5.57 6.13
N VAL A 471 -15.64 -5.77 6.05
CA VAL A 471 -14.77 -5.03 5.12
C VAL A 471 -15.19 -5.31 3.68
N LEU A 472 -15.34 -6.57 3.29
CA LEU A 472 -15.74 -6.96 1.94
C LEU A 472 -17.12 -6.38 1.56
N TYR A 473 -18.10 -6.45 2.48
CA TYR A 473 -19.41 -5.87 2.26
C TYR A 473 -19.35 -4.35 2.01
N GLY A 474 -18.59 -3.64 2.85
CA GLY A 474 -18.48 -2.20 2.72
C GLY A 474 -17.69 -1.77 1.49
N GLN A 475 -16.62 -2.50 1.12
CA GLN A 475 -15.89 -2.23 -0.11
C GLN A 475 -16.77 -2.47 -1.36
N ILE A 476 -17.53 -3.56 -1.40
CA ILE A 476 -18.51 -3.80 -2.48
C ILE A 476 -19.53 -2.66 -2.53
N LYS A 477 -20.01 -2.20 -1.37
CA LYS A 477 -20.94 -1.07 -1.31
C LYS A 477 -20.31 0.22 -1.85
N GLU A 478 -19.08 0.53 -1.47
CA GLU A 478 -18.36 1.74 -1.87
C GLU A 478 -18.08 1.77 -3.38
N PHE A 479 -17.67 0.64 -3.95
CA PHE A 479 -17.32 0.58 -5.38
C PHE A 479 -18.52 0.44 -6.32
N PHE A 480 -19.57 -0.29 -5.92
CA PHE A 480 -20.67 -0.66 -6.83
C PHE A 480 -21.98 0.11 -6.60
N PHE A 481 -22.22 0.62 -5.38
CA PHE A 481 -23.48 1.29 -5.05
C PHE A 481 -23.17 2.75 -4.69
N VAL A 482 -23.65 3.63 -5.52
CA VAL A 482 -23.40 5.09 -5.41
C VAL A 482 -24.51 5.79 -4.65
#